data_44e784d7659f2f9891b183f633d95c77
#
_entry.id   44e784d7659f2f9891b183f633d95c77
#
_cell.length_a   1.000
_cell.length_b   1.000
_cell.length_c   1.000
_cell.angle_alpha   90.00
_cell.angle_beta   90.00
_cell.angle_gamma   90.00
#
_symmetry.space_group_name_H-M   'P 1'
#
loop_
_entity.id
_entity.type
_entity.pdbx_description
1 polymer ?
#
loop_
_entity_poly.entity_id
_entity_poly.type
_entity_poly.pdbx_seq_one_letter_code
_entity_poly.pdbx_strand_id
1 'polypeptide(L)'
;MASQSFEVTIVGGGLGGLCAALSLRQRGLRVTVVEAAPELGEIGAGIQTAPNASRILIGLGLRAQLEAIRTQPEDQVRRRWADGSIIAQLPLGQRVIDQYGAPYWHYHRADLHRVLLDACVDPDVPGPAVQLATGAKVVELDRTDPLRPVAVAEDGRRFAGDVLVGADGIRSAVRDLAGFEDTLVFSGEMAYRALIPGELIAADPATRFLVDRYHSTIWYGPDKHLVHYVIRGGQYLNVVAIVPCSETIADDWSEPATPERLAADFGDWDDRVPAMLSKAKPEDVSLWAMYRRRRDPVWVDGRVALLGDACHAMLPYQAQGASQSMEDAAVLAEELGRVTREGIDGALVRYVDRRAKHAGMVQDASLQNMAFYHLPDGPEQRERDEKLRRFDGESDVSYDWLWHGSPLQDHDTESIHYQFAR
;
A
#
# COMPACT_ATOMS: atom_id res chain seq x y z
N MET A 1 22.76 26.12 -16.47
CA MET A 1 22.63 25.26 -17.65
C MET A 1 21.18 24.81 -17.71
N ALA A 2 20.47 25.07 -18.80
CA ALA A 2 19.11 24.60 -18.96
C ALA A 2 19.14 23.05 -18.95
N SER A 3 18.62 22.44 -17.92
CA SER A 3 18.35 20.99 -17.87
C SER A 3 17.50 20.68 -19.08
N GLN A 4 17.96 19.84 -20.00
CA GLN A 4 17.09 19.33 -21.07
C GLN A 4 16.02 18.49 -20.37
N SER A 5 14.84 19.09 -20.17
CA SER A 5 13.67 18.42 -19.62
C SER A 5 13.25 17.29 -20.57
N PHE A 6 13.23 16.07 -20.08
CA PHE A 6 12.70 14.92 -20.81
C PHE A 6 11.29 14.56 -20.32
N GLU A 7 10.64 13.64 -21.00
CA GLU A 7 9.24 13.28 -20.78
C GLU A 7 9.10 11.90 -20.15
N VAL A 8 8.25 11.79 -19.15
CA VAL A 8 7.93 10.52 -18.50
C VAL A 8 6.45 10.21 -18.70
N THR A 9 6.15 9.05 -19.26
CA THR A 9 4.80 8.50 -19.33
C THR A 9 4.58 7.48 -18.23
N ILE A 10 3.57 7.68 -17.39
CA ILE A 10 3.21 6.76 -16.30
C ILE A 10 1.87 6.12 -16.67
N VAL A 11 1.84 4.80 -16.73
CA VAL A 11 0.62 4.02 -16.94
C VAL A 11 0.10 3.58 -15.55
N GLY A 12 -1.09 4.05 -15.20
CA GLY A 12 -1.72 3.84 -13.91
C GLY A 12 -1.77 5.10 -13.04
N GLY A 13 -2.99 5.57 -12.75
CA GLY A 13 -3.28 6.75 -11.93
C GLY A 13 -3.60 6.42 -10.46
N GLY A 14 -3.16 5.28 -9.94
CA GLY A 14 -3.27 4.92 -8.52
C GLY A 14 -2.32 5.71 -7.62
N LEU A 15 -2.31 5.44 -6.31
CA LEU A 15 -1.50 6.17 -5.31
C LEU A 15 -0.01 6.21 -5.67
N GLY A 16 0.57 5.09 -6.12
CA GLY A 16 1.98 5.02 -6.53
C GLY A 16 2.26 5.86 -7.77
N GLY A 17 1.41 5.74 -8.81
CA GLY A 17 1.56 6.49 -10.05
C GLY A 17 1.43 7.99 -9.86
N LEU A 18 0.43 8.45 -9.08
CA LEU A 18 0.27 9.89 -8.76
C LEU A 18 1.41 10.41 -7.87
N CYS A 19 1.88 9.61 -6.91
CA CYS A 19 3.04 9.97 -6.10
C CYS A 19 4.30 10.13 -6.96
N ALA A 20 4.51 9.22 -7.92
CA ALA A 20 5.62 9.30 -8.88
C ALA A 20 5.47 10.53 -9.80
N ALA A 21 4.26 10.78 -10.30
CA ALA A 21 3.98 11.93 -11.16
C ALA A 21 4.28 13.26 -10.44
N LEU A 22 3.81 13.41 -9.20
CA LEU A 22 4.05 14.60 -8.39
C LEU A 22 5.55 14.75 -8.07
N SER A 23 6.21 13.66 -7.69
CA SER A 23 7.64 13.67 -7.37
C SER A 23 8.51 14.07 -8.56
N LEU A 24 8.22 13.55 -9.76
CA LEU A 24 8.91 13.88 -11.01
C LEU A 24 8.62 15.32 -11.45
N ARG A 25 7.36 15.76 -11.35
CA ARG A 25 6.96 17.14 -11.61
C ARG A 25 7.81 18.13 -10.81
N GLN A 26 7.95 17.88 -9.50
CA GLN A 26 8.73 18.76 -8.60
C GLN A 26 10.23 18.75 -8.92
N ARG A 27 10.72 17.77 -9.68
CA ARG A 27 12.08 17.75 -10.28
C ARG A 27 12.16 18.46 -11.64
N GLY A 28 11.06 19.07 -12.09
CA GLY A 28 11.01 19.83 -13.36
C GLY A 28 10.79 18.98 -14.61
N LEU A 29 10.45 17.69 -14.47
CA LEU A 29 10.17 16.80 -15.60
C LEU A 29 8.72 16.95 -16.09
N ARG A 30 8.50 16.76 -17.38
CA ARG A 30 7.15 16.69 -17.96
C ARG A 30 6.61 15.28 -17.78
N VAL A 31 5.42 15.19 -17.20
CA VAL A 31 4.80 13.90 -16.87
C VAL A 31 3.41 13.81 -17.48
N THR A 32 3.13 12.66 -18.10
CA THR A 32 1.79 12.27 -18.53
C THR A 32 1.38 11.01 -17.77
N VAL A 33 0.24 11.06 -17.08
CA VAL A 33 -0.39 9.88 -16.45
C VAL A 33 -1.49 9.38 -17.36
N VAL A 34 -1.44 8.10 -17.69
CA VAL A 34 -2.38 7.37 -18.54
C VAL A 34 -3.17 6.39 -17.68
N GLU A 35 -4.49 6.59 -17.57
CA GLU A 35 -5.36 5.80 -16.70
C GLU A 35 -6.48 5.12 -17.49
N ALA A 36 -6.70 3.83 -17.24
CA ALA A 36 -7.73 3.04 -17.90
C ALA A 36 -9.15 3.47 -17.51
N ALA A 37 -9.35 3.85 -16.25
CA ALA A 37 -10.64 4.31 -15.77
C ALA A 37 -11.06 5.64 -16.42
N PRO A 38 -12.34 5.85 -16.70
CA PRO A 38 -12.83 7.11 -17.30
C PRO A 38 -12.66 8.29 -16.36
N GLU A 39 -12.68 8.06 -15.06
CA GLU A 39 -12.45 9.06 -14.02
C GLU A 39 -11.43 8.53 -13.03
N LEU A 40 -10.54 9.42 -12.56
CA LEU A 40 -9.61 9.11 -11.51
C LEU A 40 -10.33 9.06 -10.16
N GLY A 41 -10.37 7.89 -9.57
CA GLY A 41 -11.01 7.64 -8.28
C GLY A 41 -10.55 6.30 -7.71
N GLU A 42 -10.88 6.08 -6.46
CA GLU A 42 -10.54 4.84 -5.75
C GLU A 42 -11.77 4.29 -5.03
N ILE A 43 -11.88 2.96 -5.00
CA ILE A 43 -12.94 2.28 -4.24
C ILE A 43 -12.76 2.61 -2.76
N GLY A 44 -13.86 2.91 -2.07
CA GLY A 44 -13.88 3.24 -0.67
C GLY A 44 -13.30 2.13 0.20
N ALA A 45 -12.14 2.38 0.78
CA ALA A 45 -11.47 1.52 1.74
C ALA A 45 -10.58 2.37 2.64
N GLY A 46 -10.22 1.84 3.81
CA GLY A 46 -9.19 2.45 4.63
C GLY A 46 -7.79 2.18 4.08
N ILE A 47 -6.89 3.11 4.33
CA ILE A 47 -5.45 2.96 4.09
C ILE A 47 -4.67 3.53 5.26
N GLN A 48 -3.53 2.93 5.54
CA GLN A 48 -2.60 3.35 6.58
C GLN A 48 -1.31 3.82 5.91
N THR A 49 -0.77 4.95 6.38
CA THR A 49 0.57 5.39 6.02
C THR A 49 1.46 5.38 7.25
N ALA A 50 2.43 4.51 7.24
CA ALA A 50 3.46 4.45 8.26
C ALA A 50 4.50 5.59 8.08
N PRO A 51 5.40 5.85 9.04
CA PRO A 51 6.36 6.94 9.00
C PRO A 51 7.17 7.04 7.71
N ASN A 52 7.55 5.93 7.10
CA ASN A 52 8.27 5.90 5.82
C ASN A 52 7.48 6.58 4.68
N ALA A 53 6.19 6.24 4.51
CA ALA A 53 5.32 6.86 3.51
C ALA A 53 4.93 8.29 3.89
N SER A 54 4.55 8.52 5.15
CA SER A 54 4.14 9.84 5.63
C SER A 54 5.26 10.88 5.45
N ARG A 55 6.52 10.49 5.64
CA ARG A 55 7.68 11.35 5.41
C ARG A 55 7.78 11.80 3.95
N ILE A 56 7.54 10.88 3.01
CA ILE A 56 7.56 11.19 1.58
C ILE A 56 6.45 12.17 1.22
N LEU A 57 5.22 11.87 1.63
CA LEU A 57 4.06 12.71 1.34
C LEU A 57 4.21 14.13 1.96
N ILE A 58 4.73 14.21 3.17
CA ILE A 58 5.04 15.49 3.83
C ILE A 58 6.17 16.21 3.11
N GLY A 59 7.20 15.50 2.66
CA GLY A 59 8.30 16.03 1.87
C GLY A 59 7.85 16.59 0.50
N LEU A 60 6.77 16.08 -0.06
CA LEU A 60 6.13 16.62 -1.26
C LEU A 60 5.27 17.88 -0.99
N GLY A 61 5.25 18.39 0.26
CA GLY A 61 4.53 19.61 0.63
C GLY A 61 3.06 19.40 1.00
N LEU A 62 2.59 18.15 1.16
CA LEU A 62 1.18 17.82 1.35
C LEU A 62 0.71 17.83 2.81
N ARG A 63 1.55 18.29 3.77
CA ARG A 63 1.25 18.20 5.21
C ARG A 63 -0.14 18.74 5.56
N ALA A 64 -0.46 19.96 5.13
CA ALA A 64 -1.73 20.61 5.51
C ALA A 64 -2.96 19.85 4.97
N GLN A 65 -2.90 19.40 3.72
CA GLN A 65 -3.98 18.63 3.09
C GLN A 65 -4.15 17.27 3.78
N LEU A 66 -3.05 16.60 4.12
CA LEU A 66 -3.05 15.33 4.83
C LEU A 66 -3.62 15.45 6.25
N GLU A 67 -3.24 16.50 6.98
CA GLU A 67 -3.76 16.79 8.32
C GLU A 67 -5.28 17.04 8.31
N ALA A 68 -5.81 17.62 7.24
CA ALA A 68 -7.25 17.88 7.10
C ALA A 68 -8.08 16.60 6.93
N ILE A 69 -7.51 15.51 6.39
CA ILE A 69 -8.23 14.27 6.07
C ILE A 69 -7.81 13.06 6.94
N ARG A 70 -6.78 13.21 7.76
CA ARG A 70 -6.23 12.12 8.57
C ARG A 70 -7.15 11.70 9.71
N THR A 71 -7.01 10.47 10.11
CA THR A 71 -7.37 9.99 11.44
C THR A 71 -6.08 9.56 12.14
N GLN A 72 -5.82 10.11 13.33
CA GLN A 72 -4.62 9.80 14.11
C GLN A 72 -4.91 8.64 15.06
N PRO A 73 -4.35 7.43 14.86
CA PRO A 73 -4.46 6.37 15.85
C PRO A 73 -3.62 6.70 17.09
N GLU A 74 -4.14 6.33 18.24
CA GLU A 74 -3.42 6.43 19.51
C GLU A 74 -2.45 5.25 19.66
N ASP A 75 -2.95 4.04 19.36
CA ASP A 75 -2.21 2.79 19.55
C ASP A 75 -2.51 1.78 18.44
N GLN A 76 -1.58 0.83 18.26
CA GLN A 76 -1.87 -0.45 17.63
C GLN A 76 -2.13 -1.50 18.72
N VAL A 77 -3.31 -2.10 18.70
CA VAL A 77 -3.74 -3.12 19.68
C VAL A 77 -3.79 -4.49 19.02
N ARG A 78 -3.18 -5.47 19.65
CA ARG A 78 -3.23 -6.88 19.22
C ARG A 78 -4.09 -7.66 20.18
N ARG A 79 -5.11 -8.35 19.66
CA ARG A 79 -6.09 -9.09 20.46
C ARG A 79 -6.11 -10.57 20.11
N ARG A 80 -6.47 -11.39 21.09
CA ARG A 80 -6.73 -12.79 20.90
C ARG A 80 -8.16 -13.00 20.38
N TRP A 81 -8.33 -13.87 19.44
CA TRP A 81 -9.61 -14.18 18.80
C TRP A 81 -10.68 -14.70 19.79
N ALA A 82 -10.27 -15.59 20.73
CA ALA A 82 -11.19 -16.39 21.54
C ALA A 82 -11.90 -15.60 22.66
N ASP A 83 -11.26 -14.57 23.21
CA ASP A 83 -11.74 -13.84 24.39
C ASP A 83 -11.50 -12.32 24.29
N GLY A 84 -10.93 -11.86 23.19
CA GLY A 84 -10.60 -10.46 22.95
C GLY A 84 -9.59 -9.86 23.94
N SER A 85 -8.87 -10.69 24.69
CA SER A 85 -7.82 -10.22 25.59
C SER A 85 -6.72 -9.49 24.79
N ILE A 86 -6.18 -8.43 25.36
CA ILE A 86 -5.09 -7.67 24.75
C ILE A 86 -3.80 -8.45 24.91
N ILE A 87 -3.19 -8.81 23.79
CA ILE A 87 -1.88 -9.46 23.73
C ILE A 87 -0.77 -8.40 23.83
N ALA A 88 -0.91 -7.31 23.06
CA ALA A 88 0.04 -6.21 23.06
C ALA A 88 -0.65 -4.90 22.67
N GLN A 89 -0.08 -3.79 23.13
CA GLN A 89 -0.52 -2.43 22.77
C GLN A 89 0.71 -1.57 22.53
N LEU A 90 0.84 -1.04 21.31
CA LEU A 90 1.97 -0.23 20.87
C LEU A 90 1.50 1.20 20.61
N PRO A 91 2.06 2.19 21.30
CA PRO A 91 1.73 3.59 21.05
C PRO A 91 2.08 4.01 19.62
N LEU A 92 1.13 4.65 18.92
CA LEU A 92 1.31 5.16 17.55
C LEU A 92 1.28 6.69 17.47
N GLY A 93 0.77 7.37 18.46
CA GLY A 93 0.61 8.82 18.46
C GLY A 93 1.93 9.61 18.40
N GLN A 94 2.15 10.50 19.36
CA GLN A 94 3.34 11.37 19.40
C GLN A 94 4.64 10.57 19.49
N ARG A 95 4.65 9.41 20.18
CA ARG A 95 5.85 8.56 20.30
C ARG A 95 6.44 8.17 18.94
N VAL A 96 5.60 7.79 17.97
CA VAL A 96 6.07 7.44 16.62
C VAL A 96 6.69 8.64 15.92
N ILE A 97 6.11 9.83 16.09
CA ILE A 97 6.68 11.07 15.54
C ILE A 97 8.05 11.37 16.16
N ASP A 98 8.15 11.24 17.47
CA ASP A 98 9.41 11.52 18.20
C ASP A 98 10.52 10.53 17.80
N GLN A 99 10.16 9.26 17.62
CA GLN A 99 11.11 8.19 17.28
C GLN A 99 11.51 8.21 15.80
N TYR A 100 10.54 8.38 14.87
CA TYR A 100 10.76 8.22 13.44
C TYR A 100 10.71 9.51 12.63
N GLY A 101 10.41 10.65 13.25
CA GLY A 101 10.35 11.96 12.61
C GLY A 101 9.16 12.17 11.68
N ALA A 102 8.22 11.23 11.63
CA ALA A 102 7.02 11.29 10.80
C ALA A 102 5.85 10.52 11.45
N PRO A 103 4.60 10.92 11.20
CA PRO A 103 3.44 10.31 11.83
C PRO A 103 3.02 8.98 11.19
N TYR A 104 2.24 8.22 11.95
CA TYR A 104 1.45 7.09 11.47
C TYR A 104 0.00 7.55 11.37
N TRP A 105 -0.60 7.55 10.16
CA TRP A 105 -1.94 8.06 9.92
C TRP A 105 -2.83 7.07 9.18
N HIS A 106 -4.13 7.14 9.45
CA HIS A 106 -5.17 6.45 8.70
C HIS A 106 -5.91 7.43 7.82
N TYR A 107 -6.31 6.97 6.63
CA TYR A 107 -7.10 7.74 5.68
C TYR A 107 -8.21 6.88 5.07
N HIS A 108 -9.21 7.55 4.55
CA HIS A 108 -10.00 6.98 3.48
C HIS A 108 -9.16 7.05 2.19
N ARG A 109 -9.03 5.93 1.48
CA ARG A 109 -8.12 5.79 0.33
C ARG A 109 -8.42 6.80 -0.76
N ALA A 110 -9.72 7.05 -1.07
CA ALA A 110 -10.12 8.04 -2.05
C ALA A 110 -9.74 9.48 -1.66
N ASP A 111 -9.74 9.81 -0.35
CA ASP A 111 -9.33 11.14 0.09
C ASP A 111 -7.83 11.36 -0.10
N LEU A 112 -7.01 10.37 0.23
CA LEU A 112 -5.57 10.42 -0.02
C LEU A 112 -5.25 10.50 -1.52
N HIS A 113 -5.95 9.72 -2.34
CA HIS A 113 -5.83 9.74 -3.79
C HIS A 113 -6.16 11.13 -4.33
N ARG A 114 -7.25 11.74 -3.85
CA ARG A 114 -7.65 13.10 -4.26
C ARG A 114 -6.61 14.14 -3.92
N VAL A 115 -6.00 14.08 -2.73
CA VAL A 115 -4.91 14.99 -2.34
C VAL A 115 -3.74 14.90 -3.31
N LEU A 116 -3.33 13.68 -3.69
CA LEU A 116 -2.24 13.48 -4.66
C LEU A 116 -2.64 13.99 -6.06
N LEU A 117 -3.86 13.68 -6.50
CA LEU A 117 -4.36 14.10 -7.81
C LEU A 117 -4.42 15.63 -7.92
N ASP A 118 -5.00 16.29 -6.93
CA ASP A 118 -5.09 17.74 -6.91
C ASP A 118 -3.70 18.39 -6.95
N ALA A 119 -2.74 17.88 -6.18
CA ALA A 119 -1.36 18.36 -6.20
C ALA A 119 -0.66 18.13 -7.56
N CYS A 120 -1.01 17.07 -8.30
CA CYS A 120 -0.46 16.83 -9.63
C CYS A 120 -0.82 17.91 -10.65
N VAL A 121 -1.96 18.57 -10.48
CA VAL A 121 -2.48 19.57 -11.45
C VAL A 121 -2.47 21.00 -10.92
N ASP A 122 -2.26 21.20 -9.62
CA ASP A 122 -2.26 22.50 -8.95
C ASP A 122 -1.17 23.43 -9.55
N PRO A 123 -1.50 24.62 -10.08
CA PRO A 123 -0.53 25.55 -10.65
C PRO A 123 0.48 26.09 -9.64
N ASP A 124 0.17 26.07 -8.33
CA ASP A 124 1.03 26.59 -7.28
C ASP A 124 2.13 25.58 -6.86
N VAL A 125 2.00 24.31 -7.25
CA VAL A 125 3.03 23.29 -7.01
C VAL A 125 4.17 23.46 -8.02
N PRO A 126 5.44 23.43 -7.62
CA PRO A 126 6.59 23.58 -8.52
C PRO A 126 6.63 22.56 -9.66
N GLY A 127 7.09 23.02 -10.82
CA GLY A 127 7.27 22.20 -12.03
C GLY A 127 6.07 22.20 -12.97
N PRO A 128 6.20 21.57 -14.16
CA PRO A 128 5.13 21.52 -15.15
C PRO A 128 3.94 20.72 -14.62
N ALA A 129 2.70 21.23 -14.74
CA ALA A 129 1.52 20.49 -14.34
C ALA A 129 1.46 19.12 -15.05
N VAL A 130 1.07 18.09 -14.30
CA VAL A 130 0.94 16.72 -14.83
C VAL A 130 -0.21 16.68 -15.84
N GLN A 131 0.02 16.07 -16.99
CA GLN A 131 -1.04 15.79 -17.96
C GLN A 131 -1.75 14.49 -17.57
N LEU A 132 -3.08 14.52 -17.57
CA LEU A 132 -3.92 13.36 -17.22
C LEU A 132 -4.67 12.89 -18.44
N ALA A 133 -4.55 11.61 -18.79
CA ALA A 133 -5.28 10.96 -19.87
C ALA A 133 -6.07 9.79 -19.31
N THR A 134 -7.34 10.02 -19.01
CA THR A 134 -8.28 9.01 -18.49
C THR A 134 -9.01 8.28 -19.62
N GLY A 135 -9.67 7.15 -19.30
CA GLY A 135 -10.33 6.29 -20.28
C GLY A 135 -9.35 5.77 -21.33
N ALA A 136 -8.09 5.57 -20.97
CA ALA A 136 -7.00 5.22 -21.87
C ALA A 136 -6.38 3.87 -21.45
N LYS A 137 -7.12 2.78 -21.62
CA LYS A 137 -6.64 1.43 -21.33
C LYS A 137 -5.51 1.06 -22.29
N VAL A 138 -4.30 0.92 -21.76
CA VAL A 138 -3.11 0.52 -22.55
C VAL A 138 -3.21 -0.95 -22.93
N VAL A 139 -3.02 -1.24 -24.22
CA VAL A 139 -3.15 -2.59 -24.79
C VAL A 139 -1.94 -2.99 -25.62
N GLU A 140 -1.02 -2.05 -25.91
CA GLU A 140 0.21 -2.30 -26.67
C GLU A 140 1.33 -1.37 -26.21
N LEU A 141 2.57 -1.86 -26.30
CA LEU A 141 3.79 -1.06 -26.15
C LEU A 141 4.54 -1.05 -27.49
N ASP A 142 4.60 0.11 -28.15
CA ASP A 142 5.45 0.30 -29.33
C ASP A 142 6.87 0.69 -28.87
N ARG A 143 7.83 -0.17 -29.12
CA ARG A 143 9.24 -0.03 -28.76
C ARG A 143 10.13 0.01 -30.01
N THR A 144 9.56 0.43 -31.15
CA THR A 144 10.30 0.59 -32.41
C THR A 144 11.49 1.55 -32.26
N ASP A 145 11.27 2.64 -31.50
CA ASP A 145 12.35 3.47 -30.95
C ASP A 145 12.65 3.05 -29.51
N PRO A 146 13.75 2.34 -29.23
CA PRO A 146 14.07 1.88 -27.89
C PRO A 146 14.35 3.00 -26.88
N LEU A 147 14.66 4.22 -27.37
CA LEU A 147 14.89 5.38 -26.52
C LEU A 147 13.62 6.19 -26.23
N ARG A 148 12.51 5.88 -26.91
CA ARG A 148 11.24 6.58 -26.79
C ARG A 148 10.04 5.62 -26.85
N PRO A 149 9.86 4.74 -25.86
CA PRO A 149 8.74 3.82 -25.84
C PRO A 149 7.40 4.57 -25.84
N VAL A 150 6.37 3.93 -26.42
CA VAL A 150 5.04 4.50 -26.59
C VAL A 150 4.00 3.53 -26.00
N ALA A 151 3.21 3.99 -25.06
CA ALA A 151 2.00 3.30 -24.63
C ALA A 151 0.88 3.58 -25.63
N VAL A 152 0.23 2.53 -26.14
CA VAL A 152 -0.89 2.63 -27.10
C VAL A 152 -2.17 2.19 -26.38
N ALA A 153 -3.14 3.08 -26.32
CA ALA A 153 -4.44 2.80 -25.72
C ALA A 153 -5.38 2.09 -26.72
N GLU A 154 -6.37 1.39 -26.19
CA GLU A 154 -7.39 0.63 -26.94
C GLU A 154 -8.15 1.52 -27.96
N ASP A 155 -8.30 2.80 -27.65
CA ASP A 155 -8.95 3.80 -28.53
C ASP A 155 -7.98 4.40 -29.58
N GLY A 156 -6.74 3.91 -29.65
CA GLY A 156 -5.71 4.35 -30.60
C GLY A 156 -4.89 5.57 -30.16
N ARG A 157 -5.19 6.19 -29.01
CA ARG A 157 -4.31 7.24 -28.44
C ARG A 157 -2.93 6.69 -28.15
N ARG A 158 -1.91 7.51 -28.40
CA ARG A 158 -0.50 7.14 -28.25
C ARG A 158 0.20 8.10 -27.31
N PHE A 159 0.91 7.57 -26.33
CA PHE A 159 1.59 8.31 -25.27
C PHE A 159 3.07 7.94 -25.26
N ALA A 160 3.89 8.79 -25.85
CA ALA A 160 5.33 8.61 -25.94
C ALA A 160 6.04 9.26 -24.75
N GLY A 161 7.12 8.66 -24.27
CA GLY A 161 7.99 9.24 -23.26
C GLY A 161 9.43 8.81 -23.44
N ASP A 162 10.38 9.58 -22.91
CA ASP A 162 11.78 9.16 -22.82
C ASP A 162 11.95 8.03 -21.79
N VAL A 163 10.98 7.91 -20.88
CA VAL A 163 10.78 6.79 -19.93
C VAL A 163 9.30 6.46 -19.90
N LEU A 164 8.97 5.17 -19.87
CA LEU A 164 7.63 4.65 -19.60
C LEU A 164 7.65 3.90 -18.27
N VAL A 165 6.73 4.25 -17.38
CA VAL A 165 6.61 3.64 -16.04
C VAL A 165 5.28 2.90 -15.93
N GLY A 166 5.32 1.59 -15.71
CA GLY A 166 4.14 0.78 -15.35
C GLY A 166 3.88 0.88 -13.85
N ALA A 167 2.87 1.66 -13.49
CA ALA A 167 2.34 1.82 -12.12
C ALA A 167 0.88 1.33 -12.05
N ASP A 168 0.52 0.39 -12.92
CA ASP A 168 -0.82 -0.11 -13.21
C ASP A 168 -1.23 -1.31 -12.34
N GLY A 169 -0.55 -1.46 -11.20
CA GLY A 169 -0.94 -2.35 -10.13
C GLY A 169 -0.64 -3.82 -10.37
N ILE A 170 -1.27 -4.66 -9.57
CA ILE A 170 -0.96 -6.10 -9.52
C ILE A 170 -1.28 -6.84 -10.84
N ARG A 171 -2.24 -6.34 -11.62
CA ARG A 171 -2.61 -6.84 -12.97
C ARG A 171 -1.96 -5.99 -14.07
N SER A 172 -0.71 -5.59 -13.89
CA SER A 172 0.00 -4.69 -14.79
C SER A 172 0.03 -5.17 -16.23
N ALA A 173 -0.65 -4.44 -17.11
CA ALA A 173 -0.56 -4.64 -18.55
C ALA A 173 0.83 -4.26 -19.07
N VAL A 174 1.46 -3.22 -18.51
CA VAL A 174 2.82 -2.82 -18.88
C VAL A 174 3.83 -3.93 -18.63
N ARG A 175 3.71 -4.63 -17.50
CA ARG A 175 4.56 -5.78 -17.18
C ARG A 175 4.47 -6.85 -18.28
N ASP A 176 3.23 -7.24 -18.62
CA ASP A 176 2.97 -8.32 -19.58
C ASP A 176 3.42 -7.92 -21.00
N LEU A 177 3.06 -6.70 -21.43
CA LEU A 177 3.40 -6.17 -22.75
C LEU A 177 4.91 -5.92 -22.94
N ALA A 178 5.63 -5.62 -21.87
CA ALA A 178 7.08 -5.48 -21.92
C ALA A 178 7.82 -6.81 -21.86
N GLY A 179 7.13 -7.93 -21.60
CA GLY A 179 7.69 -9.27 -21.59
C GLY A 179 8.41 -9.64 -20.29
N PHE A 180 8.12 -8.96 -19.17
CA PHE A 180 8.61 -9.39 -17.86
C PHE A 180 7.99 -10.72 -17.44
N GLU A 181 8.74 -11.54 -16.70
CA GLU A 181 8.23 -12.82 -16.19
C GLU A 181 6.99 -12.63 -15.31
N ASP A 182 5.96 -13.46 -15.49
CA ASP A 182 4.83 -13.50 -14.58
C ASP A 182 5.22 -14.23 -13.28
N THR A 183 5.28 -13.46 -12.21
CA THR A 183 5.64 -13.94 -10.88
C THR A 183 4.47 -13.99 -9.91
N LEU A 184 3.24 -13.83 -10.43
CA LEU A 184 2.01 -13.78 -9.63
C LEU A 184 1.68 -15.15 -9.01
N VAL A 185 1.34 -15.13 -7.72
CA VAL A 185 1.00 -16.35 -6.95
C VAL A 185 -0.20 -16.05 -6.06
N PHE A 186 -1.21 -16.91 -6.13
CA PHE A 186 -2.31 -16.91 -5.18
C PHE A 186 -1.80 -17.33 -3.79
N SER A 187 -2.24 -16.61 -2.75
CA SER A 187 -1.76 -16.88 -1.38
C SER A 187 -2.45 -18.06 -0.69
N GLY A 188 -3.57 -18.53 -1.21
CA GLY A 188 -4.46 -19.45 -0.51
C GLY A 188 -5.44 -18.77 0.44
N GLU A 189 -5.57 -17.45 0.35
CA GLU A 189 -6.40 -16.66 1.25
C GLU A 189 -7.25 -15.63 0.50
N MET A 190 -8.36 -15.26 1.12
CA MET A 190 -9.23 -14.17 0.69
C MET A 190 -9.34 -13.10 1.77
N ALA A 191 -9.59 -11.88 1.34
CA ALA A 191 -9.80 -10.72 2.19
C ALA A 191 -11.22 -10.19 2.06
N TYR A 192 -12.03 -10.27 3.08
CA TYR A 192 -13.19 -9.41 3.21
C TYR A 192 -12.74 -7.98 3.44
N ARG A 193 -13.40 -7.07 2.75
CA ARG A 193 -13.27 -5.62 2.99
C ARG A 193 -14.64 -5.08 3.30
N ALA A 194 -14.76 -4.32 4.38
CA ALA A 194 -16.01 -3.68 4.76
C ALA A 194 -15.76 -2.27 5.30
N LEU A 195 -16.66 -1.36 4.98
CA LEU A 195 -16.78 -0.05 5.62
C LEU A 195 -18.06 -0.02 6.45
N ILE A 196 -17.92 0.12 7.76
CA ILE A 196 -19.06 0.14 8.67
C ILE A 196 -19.27 1.58 9.15
N PRO A 197 -20.46 2.17 9.02
CA PRO A 197 -20.74 3.50 9.57
C PRO A 197 -20.44 3.57 11.06
N GLY A 198 -19.62 4.53 11.47
CA GLY A 198 -19.18 4.68 12.86
C GLY A 198 -20.33 4.91 13.84
N GLU A 199 -21.41 5.55 13.39
CA GLU A 199 -22.64 5.75 14.18
C GLU A 199 -23.30 4.44 14.60
N LEU A 200 -23.29 3.40 13.73
CA LEU A 200 -23.84 2.08 14.04
C LEU A 200 -22.98 1.35 15.08
N ILE A 201 -21.68 1.55 15.04
CA ILE A 201 -20.73 1.02 16.03
C ILE A 201 -20.92 1.74 17.38
N ALA A 202 -21.03 3.06 17.36
CA ALA A 202 -21.19 3.88 18.57
C ALA A 202 -22.54 3.66 19.28
N ALA A 203 -23.58 3.32 18.54
CA ALA A 203 -24.92 3.11 19.10
C ALA A 203 -25.05 1.84 19.95
N ASP A 204 -24.17 0.85 19.73
CA ASP A 204 -24.21 -0.43 20.43
C ASP A 204 -23.17 -0.46 21.56
N PRO A 205 -23.57 -0.64 22.83
CA PRO A 205 -22.65 -0.72 23.96
C PRO A 205 -21.56 -1.81 23.81
N ALA A 206 -21.84 -2.91 23.11
CA ALA A 206 -20.89 -3.99 22.88
C ALA A 206 -19.75 -3.61 21.90
N THR A 207 -19.98 -2.66 21.00
CA THR A 207 -19.02 -2.26 19.95
C THR A 207 -18.53 -0.82 20.07
N ARG A 208 -19.19 0.03 20.87
CA ARG A 208 -18.86 1.45 21.03
C ARG A 208 -17.37 1.72 21.27
N PHE A 209 -16.72 0.89 22.12
CA PHE A 209 -15.31 1.05 22.47
C PHE A 209 -14.37 1.02 21.23
N LEU A 210 -14.83 0.51 20.08
CA LEU A 210 -14.06 0.45 18.84
C LEU A 210 -13.89 1.83 18.17
N VAL A 211 -14.74 2.78 18.52
CA VAL A 211 -14.74 4.15 17.94
C VAL A 211 -14.56 5.24 18.99
N ASP A 212 -14.65 4.93 20.28
CA ASP A 212 -14.43 5.88 21.39
C ASP A 212 -12.97 6.33 21.47
N ARG A 213 -12.06 5.44 21.11
CA ARG A 213 -10.63 5.70 20.98
C ARG A 213 -10.13 5.16 19.65
N TYR A 214 -9.27 5.91 18.97
CA TYR A 214 -8.79 5.55 17.65
C TYR A 214 -7.61 4.58 17.76
N HIS A 215 -7.89 3.30 17.60
CA HIS A 215 -6.88 2.26 17.55
C HIS A 215 -6.77 1.65 16.14
N SER A 216 -5.58 1.17 15.79
CA SER A 216 -5.42 0.14 14.77
C SER A 216 -5.43 -1.21 15.48
N THR A 217 -6.46 -2.01 15.30
CA THR A 217 -6.61 -3.27 16.04
C THR A 217 -6.44 -4.47 15.13
N ILE A 218 -5.63 -5.44 15.56
CA ILE A 218 -5.42 -6.71 14.87
C ILE A 218 -5.87 -7.83 15.82
N TRP A 219 -6.78 -8.68 15.36
CA TRP A 219 -7.21 -9.86 16.05
C TRP A 219 -6.53 -11.08 15.46
N TYR A 220 -5.76 -11.80 16.24
CA TYR A 220 -5.05 -13.02 15.85
C TYR A 220 -5.87 -14.25 16.17
N GLY A 221 -6.04 -15.16 15.21
CA GLY A 221 -6.71 -16.44 15.39
C GLY A 221 -6.14 -17.55 14.52
N PRO A 222 -6.55 -18.80 14.75
CA PRO A 222 -6.16 -19.92 13.90
C PRO A 222 -6.61 -19.70 12.46
N ASP A 223 -5.67 -19.81 11.52
CA ASP A 223 -5.88 -19.74 10.07
C ASP A 223 -6.53 -18.46 9.52
N LYS A 224 -6.91 -17.51 10.38
CA LYS A 224 -7.56 -16.25 9.98
C LYS A 224 -7.23 -15.11 10.95
N HIS A 225 -7.33 -13.88 10.48
CA HIS A 225 -7.18 -12.70 11.33
C HIS A 225 -8.09 -11.56 10.84
N LEU A 226 -8.27 -10.57 11.68
CA LEU A 226 -9.08 -9.41 11.37
C LEU A 226 -8.36 -8.14 11.79
N VAL A 227 -8.33 -7.16 10.90
CA VAL A 227 -7.82 -5.82 11.17
C VAL A 227 -8.96 -4.82 11.08
N HIS A 228 -9.05 -3.92 12.04
CA HIS A 228 -9.97 -2.80 11.93
C HIS A 228 -9.34 -1.51 12.47
N TYR A 229 -9.76 -0.41 11.92
CA TYR A 229 -9.37 0.94 12.35
C TYR A 229 -10.34 2.00 11.84
N VAL A 230 -10.45 3.09 12.58
CA VAL A 230 -11.31 4.22 12.21
C VAL A 230 -10.66 5.11 11.16
N ILE A 231 -11.49 5.66 10.28
CA ILE A 231 -11.12 6.64 9.25
C ILE A 231 -12.12 7.80 9.23
N ARG A 232 -11.74 8.91 8.57
CA ARG A 232 -12.56 10.14 8.50
C ARG A 232 -13.05 10.60 9.88
N GLY A 233 -12.13 10.59 10.87
CA GLY A 233 -12.45 11.06 12.22
C GLY A 233 -13.56 10.29 12.92
N GLY A 234 -13.68 8.97 12.67
CA GLY A 234 -14.70 8.12 13.29
C GLY A 234 -15.98 7.96 12.49
N GLN A 235 -16.11 8.57 11.30
CA GLN A 235 -17.28 8.37 10.44
C GLN A 235 -17.43 6.94 9.96
N TYR A 236 -16.30 6.23 9.77
CA TYR A 236 -16.29 4.84 9.36
C TYR A 236 -15.29 4.02 10.15
N LEU A 237 -15.66 2.77 10.42
CA LEU A 237 -14.75 1.71 10.82
C LEU A 237 -14.40 0.90 9.57
N ASN A 238 -13.14 0.93 9.17
CA ASN A 238 -12.63 0.06 8.11
C ASN A 238 -12.30 -1.30 8.68
N VAL A 239 -12.73 -2.36 8.00
CA VAL A 239 -12.47 -3.74 8.36
C VAL A 239 -11.82 -4.46 7.20
N VAL A 240 -10.75 -5.22 7.50
CA VAL A 240 -10.14 -6.20 6.60
C VAL A 240 -10.06 -7.51 7.37
N ALA A 241 -10.78 -8.53 6.91
CA ALA A 241 -10.82 -9.82 7.55
C ALA A 241 -10.31 -10.89 6.57
N ILE A 242 -9.23 -11.58 6.96
CA ILE A 242 -8.55 -12.56 6.13
C ILE A 242 -9.03 -13.96 6.54
N VAL A 243 -9.40 -14.74 5.54
CA VAL A 243 -9.87 -16.12 5.70
C VAL A 243 -9.16 -17.06 4.72
N PRO A 244 -8.95 -18.33 5.09
CA PRO A 244 -8.38 -19.31 4.17
C PRO A 244 -9.34 -19.59 3.01
N CYS A 245 -8.76 -19.90 1.85
CA CYS A 245 -9.51 -20.33 0.69
C CYS A 245 -8.88 -21.61 0.10
N SER A 246 -9.62 -22.69 0.07
CA SER A 246 -9.20 -23.98 -0.48
C SER A 246 -9.53 -24.16 -1.96
N GLU A 247 -10.35 -23.28 -2.53
CA GLU A 247 -10.80 -23.37 -3.91
C GLU A 247 -9.89 -22.55 -4.82
N THR A 248 -9.64 -23.07 -6.03
CA THR A 248 -9.02 -22.27 -7.09
C THR A 248 -10.05 -21.25 -7.55
N ILE A 249 -9.82 -19.99 -7.23
CA ILE A 249 -10.70 -18.90 -7.64
C ILE A 249 -10.55 -18.72 -9.15
N ALA A 250 -11.67 -18.76 -9.85
CA ALA A 250 -11.75 -18.41 -11.26
C ALA A 250 -11.29 -16.96 -11.51
N ASP A 251 -11.16 -16.55 -12.75
CA ASP A 251 -10.55 -15.29 -13.21
C ASP A 251 -11.07 -13.99 -12.56
N ASP A 252 -12.18 -14.04 -11.82
CA ASP A 252 -12.72 -12.93 -11.04
C ASP A 252 -12.10 -12.89 -9.63
N TRP A 253 -11.18 -11.97 -9.42
CA TRP A 253 -10.43 -11.78 -8.16
C TRP A 253 -11.28 -11.20 -7.01
N SER A 254 -12.51 -10.85 -7.28
CA SER A 254 -13.43 -10.31 -6.26
C SER A 254 -14.86 -10.78 -6.53
N GLU A 255 -15.58 -11.03 -5.46
CA GLU A 255 -17.00 -11.35 -5.48
C GLU A 255 -17.75 -10.47 -4.47
N PRO A 256 -19.04 -10.17 -4.72
CA PRO A 256 -19.90 -9.62 -3.69
C PRO A 256 -19.99 -10.56 -2.50
N ALA A 257 -19.98 -10.02 -1.30
CA ALA A 257 -20.17 -10.80 -0.08
C ALA A 257 -21.25 -10.15 0.78
N THR A 258 -21.83 -10.93 1.70
CA THR A 258 -22.86 -10.40 2.60
C THR A 258 -22.31 -10.23 4.02
N PRO A 259 -22.85 -9.27 4.79
CA PRO A 259 -22.51 -9.11 6.20
C PRO A 259 -22.75 -10.38 7.02
N GLU A 260 -23.81 -11.15 6.68
CA GLU A 260 -24.16 -12.40 7.34
C GLU A 260 -23.09 -13.47 7.12
N ARG A 261 -22.59 -13.64 5.88
CA ARG A 261 -21.47 -14.54 5.56
C ARG A 261 -20.21 -14.12 6.30
N LEU A 262 -19.86 -12.82 6.22
CA LEU A 262 -18.71 -12.28 6.94
C LEU A 262 -18.81 -12.53 8.45
N ALA A 263 -19.94 -12.26 9.07
CA ALA A 263 -20.15 -12.49 10.50
C ALA A 263 -20.12 -14.00 10.86
N ALA A 264 -20.65 -14.86 9.99
CA ALA A 264 -20.66 -16.32 10.21
C ALA A 264 -19.25 -16.92 10.15
N ASP A 265 -18.38 -16.43 9.27
CA ASP A 265 -16.98 -16.89 9.16
C ASP A 265 -16.16 -16.57 10.44
N PHE A 266 -16.64 -15.64 11.28
CA PHE A 266 -16.06 -15.25 12.56
C PHE A 266 -17.01 -15.53 13.76
N GLY A 267 -18.03 -16.36 13.58
CA GLY A 267 -19.04 -16.63 14.59
C GLY A 267 -18.55 -17.39 15.81
N ASP A 268 -17.40 -18.03 15.73
CA ASP A 268 -16.71 -18.71 16.84
C ASP A 268 -15.71 -17.80 17.59
N TRP A 269 -15.59 -16.54 17.16
CA TRP A 269 -14.71 -15.56 17.80
C TRP A 269 -15.42 -14.85 18.97
N ASP A 270 -14.65 -14.08 19.72
CA ASP A 270 -15.19 -13.19 20.76
C ASP A 270 -16.44 -12.44 20.23
N ASP A 271 -17.52 -12.42 21.02
CA ASP A 271 -18.85 -11.92 20.62
C ASP A 271 -18.83 -10.48 20.03
N ARG A 272 -17.83 -9.69 20.38
CA ARG A 272 -17.66 -8.32 19.85
C ARG A 272 -17.33 -8.32 18.34
N VAL A 273 -16.69 -9.36 17.85
CA VAL A 273 -16.31 -9.47 16.44
C VAL A 273 -17.54 -9.69 15.55
N PRO A 274 -18.35 -10.75 15.68
CA PRO A 274 -19.56 -10.89 14.87
C PRO A 274 -20.57 -9.76 15.11
N ALA A 275 -20.67 -9.21 16.33
CA ALA A 275 -21.51 -8.05 16.62
C ALA A 275 -21.09 -6.79 15.84
N MET A 276 -19.78 -6.57 15.63
CA MET A 276 -19.24 -5.51 14.79
C MET A 276 -19.54 -5.79 13.32
N LEU A 277 -19.20 -6.99 12.82
CA LEU A 277 -19.29 -7.34 11.41
C LEU A 277 -20.73 -7.34 10.87
N SER A 278 -21.71 -7.73 11.70
CA SER A 278 -23.14 -7.70 11.33
C SER A 278 -23.71 -6.29 11.08
N LYS A 279 -22.96 -5.23 11.41
CA LYS A 279 -23.38 -3.83 11.18
C LYS A 279 -22.96 -3.30 9.82
N ALA A 280 -22.17 -4.06 9.05
CA ALA A 280 -21.81 -3.69 7.68
C ALA A 280 -23.09 -3.69 6.80
N LYS A 281 -23.09 -2.87 5.76
CA LYS A 281 -24.16 -2.88 4.76
C LYS A 281 -23.76 -3.81 3.60
N PRO A 282 -24.72 -4.48 2.96
CA PRO A 282 -24.40 -5.41 1.86
C PRO A 282 -23.59 -4.77 0.73
N GLU A 283 -23.89 -3.53 0.38
CA GLU A 283 -23.18 -2.78 -0.66
C GLU A 283 -21.74 -2.40 -0.29
N ASP A 284 -21.40 -2.44 0.99
CA ASP A 284 -20.09 -2.05 1.52
C ASP A 284 -19.21 -3.28 1.82
N VAL A 285 -19.66 -4.52 1.54
CA VAL A 285 -18.91 -5.75 1.78
C VAL A 285 -18.48 -6.38 0.46
N SER A 286 -17.21 -6.70 0.33
CA SER A 286 -16.66 -7.42 -0.81
C SER A 286 -15.61 -8.43 -0.35
N LEU A 287 -15.42 -9.50 -1.13
CA LEU A 287 -14.45 -10.54 -0.88
C LEU A 287 -13.44 -10.59 -2.04
N TRP A 288 -12.16 -10.52 -1.71
CA TRP A 288 -11.07 -10.40 -2.67
C TRP A 288 -10.07 -11.52 -2.51
N ALA A 289 -9.70 -12.18 -3.62
CA ALA A 289 -8.59 -13.12 -3.64
C ALA A 289 -7.27 -12.38 -3.41
N MET A 290 -6.43 -12.92 -2.51
CA MET A 290 -5.15 -12.32 -2.21
C MET A 290 -4.04 -12.96 -3.02
N TYR A 291 -3.41 -12.13 -3.84
CA TYR A 291 -2.25 -12.50 -4.64
C TYR A 291 -1.02 -11.73 -4.18
N ARG A 292 0.14 -12.30 -4.43
CA ARG A 292 1.46 -11.67 -4.27
C ARG A 292 2.33 -11.97 -5.47
N ARG A 293 3.36 -11.20 -5.69
CA ARG A 293 4.43 -11.56 -6.64
C ARG A 293 5.56 -12.24 -5.90
N ARG A 294 6.18 -13.26 -6.50
CA ARG A 294 7.49 -13.75 -6.05
C ARG A 294 8.51 -12.65 -6.23
N ARG A 295 9.56 -12.66 -5.42
CA ARG A 295 10.66 -11.71 -5.59
C ARG A 295 11.23 -11.80 -7.01
N ASP A 296 11.31 -10.66 -7.62
CA ASP A 296 11.86 -10.49 -8.96
C ASP A 296 12.72 -9.21 -8.95
N PRO A 297 14.02 -9.30 -9.20
CA PRO A 297 14.89 -8.12 -9.23
C PRO A 297 14.80 -7.36 -10.57
N VAL A 298 14.08 -7.88 -11.57
CA VAL A 298 14.01 -7.29 -12.90
C VAL A 298 12.79 -6.37 -12.98
N TRP A 299 13.01 -5.07 -12.78
CA TRP A 299 11.98 -4.03 -12.84
C TRP A 299 12.16 -3.05 -14.00
N VAL A 300 13.20 -3.23 -14.78
CA VAL A 300 13.54 -2.35 -15.90
C VAL A 300 13.96 -3.17 -17.10
N ASP A 301 13.43 -2.81 -18.26
CA ASP A 301 13.86 -3.29 -19.57
C ASP A 301 13.97 -2.10 -20.56
N GLY A 302 15.21 -1.69 -20.85
CA GLY A 302 15.50 -0.46 -21.61
C GLY A 302 14.93 0.77 -20.91
N ARG A 303 14.01 1.47 -21.59
CA ARG A 303 13.35 2.68 -21.08
C ARG A 303 11.95 2.41 -20.46
N VAL A 304 11.61 1.16 -20.22
CA VAL A 304 10.39 0.74 -19.50
C VAL A 304 10.76 0.32 -18.09
N ALA A 305 10.14 0.95 -17.10
CA ALA A 305 10.31 0.65 -15.67
C ALA A 305 8.99 0.27 -15.03
N LEU A 306 9.02 -0.57 -14.01
CA LEU A 306 7.86 -0.92 -13.18
C LEU A 306 7.93 -0.24 -11.82
N LEU A 307 6.76 -0.01 -11.18
CA LEU A 307 6.63 0.63 -9.89
C LEU A 307 5.48 0.01 -9.08
N GLY A 308 5.67 -0.17 -7.77
CA GLY A 308 4.65 -0.64 -6.86
C GLY A 308 4.21 -2.08 -7.13
N ASP A 309 2.90 -2.35 -7.08
CA ASP A 309 2.37 -3.70 -7.24
C ASP A 309 2.64 -4.33 -8.62
N ALA A 310 2.98 -3.52 -9.63
CA ALA A 310 3.42 -4.01 -10.93
C ALA A 310 4.73 -4.82 -10.82
N CYS A 311 5.59 -4.52 -9.84
CA CYS A 311 6.84 -5.24 -9.62
C CYS A 311 6.89 -6.05 -8.31
N HIS A 312 6.28 -5.59 -7.21
CA HIS A 312 6.45 -6.23 -5.89
C HIS A 312 5.16 -6.34 -5.08
N ALA A 313 4.02 -6.68 -5.72
CA ALA A 313 2.78 -6.92 -5.00
C ALA A 313 3.01 -7.86 -3.80
N MET A 314 2.50 -7.47 -2.64
CA MET A 314 2.70 -8.14 -1.36
C MET A 314 1.39 -8.33 -0.59
N LEU A 315 1.39 -9.28 0.34
CA LEU A 315 0.25 -9.49 1.23
C LEU A 315 0.11 -8.30 2.21
N PRO A 316 -1.10 -7.99 2.72
CA PRO A 316 -1.36 -6.76 3.47
C PRO A 316 -0.89 -6.78 4.93
N TYR A 317 -0.18 -7.81 5.35
CA TYR A 317 0.16 -8.09 6.76
C TYR A 317 1.04 -7.05 7.47
N GLN A 318 1.62 -6.11 6.73
CA GLN A 318 2.40 -4.99 7.27
C GLN A 318 1.83 -3.63 6.86
N ALA A 319 0.72 -3.58 6.13
CA ALA A 319 0.14 -2.36 5.57
C ALA A 319 1.15 -1.54 4.74
N GLN A 320 2.05 -2.20 3.98
CA GLN A 320 3.19 -1.57 3.31
C GLN A 320 3.05 -1.42 1.80
N GLY A 321 2.11 -2.07 1.12
CA GLY A 321 2.05 -2.04 -0.35
C GLY A 321 2.08 -0.62 -0.92
N ALA A 322 1.18 0.26 -0.48
CA ALA A 322 1.17 1.65 -0.90
C ALA A 322 2.39 2.44 -0.41
N SER A 323 2.89 2.16 0.80
CA SER A 323 4.10 2.80 1.32
C SER A 323 5.32 2.48 0.47
N GLN A 324 5.49 1.23 0.06
CA GLN A 324 6.59 0.82 -0.82
C GLN A 324 6.49 1.44 -2.21
N SER A 325 5.28 1.57 -2.77
CA SER A 325 5.11 2.27 -4.06
C SER A 325 5.42 3.78 -3.96
N MET A 326 5.18 4.42 -2.81
CA MET A 326 5.58 5.81 -2.55
C MET A 326 7.11 5.94 -2.40
N GLU A 327 7.77 4.97 -1.78
CA GLU A 327 9.22 4.91 -1.73
C GLU A 327 9.85 4.73 -3.12
N ASP A 328 9.26 3.86 -3.94
CA ASP A 328 9.68 3.70 -5.35
C ASP A 328 9.57 5.02 -6.10
N ALA A 329 8.43 5.71 -5.95
CA ALA A 329 8.17 7.00 -6.58
C ALA A 329 9.22 8.05 -6.20
N ALA A 330 9.57 8.12 -4.92
CA ALA A 330 10.57 9.06 -4.42
C ALA A 330 11.98 8.78 -4.99
N VAL A 331 12.39 7.50 -4.99
CA VAL A 331 13.71 7.09 -5.51
C VAL A 331 13.77 7.26 -7.03
N LEU A 332 12.75 6.83 -7.77
CA LEU A 332 12.69 7.00 -9.22
C LEU A 332 12.80 8.47 -9.60
N ALA A 333 12.06 9.35 -8.92
CA ALA A 333 12.10 10.78 -9.17
C ALA A 333 13.46 11.41 -8.80
N GLU A 334 14.10 10.93 -7.73
CA GLU A 334 15.44 11.38 -7.37
C GLU A 334 16.47 11.01 -8.42
N GLU A 335 16.49 9.76 -8.87
CA GLU A 335 17.46 9.27 -9.86
C GLU A 335 17.27 9.94 -11.23
N LEU A 336 16.02 10.06 -11.69
CA LEU A 336 15.72 10.72 -12.96
C LEU A 336 15.92 12.25 -12.90
N GLY A 337 15.65 12.87 -11.75
CA GLY A 337 15.81 14.31 -11.57
C GLY A 337 17.27 14.80 -11.55
N ARG A 338 18.24 13.90 -11.45
CA ARG A 338 19.68 14.20 -11.40
C ARG A 338 20.40 14.06 -12.75
N VAL A 339 19.71 13.58 -13.77
CA VAL A 339 20.34 13.23 -15.05
C VAL A 339 19.74 14.00 -16.23
N THR A 340 20.46 14.02 -17.31
CA THR A 340 19.97 14.41 -18.63
C THR A 340 19.45 13.17 -19.36
N ARG A 341 18.91 13.34 -20.57
CA ARG A 341 18.35 12.24 -21.38
C ARG A 341 19.34 11.09 -21.61
N GLU A 342 20.63 11.40 -21.72
CA GLU A 342 21.71 10.40 -21.93
C GLU A 342 21.98 9.56 -20.68
N GLY A 343 21.64 10.08 -19.49
CA GLY A 343 21.87 9.43 -18.21
C GLY A 343 20.71 8.55 -17.72
N ILE A 344 19.58 8.50 -18.46
CA ILE A 344 18.35 7.81 -18.01
C ILE A 344 18.60 6.33 -17.73
N ASP A 345 19.30 5.61 -18.62
CA ASP A 345 19.52 4.17 -18.47
C ASP A 345 20.26 3.86 -17.16
N GLY A 346 21.30 4.64 -16.84
CA GLY A 346 22.00 4.51 -15.57
C GLY A 346 21.14 4.90 -14.35
N ALA A 347 20.24 5.87 -14.50
CA ALA A 347 19.31 6.25 -13.43
C ALA A 347 18.29 5.14 -13.13
N LEU A 348 17.77 4.47 -14.15
CA LEU A 348 16.84 3.35 -13.99
C LEU A 348 17.52 2.14 -13.33
N VAL A 349 18.77 1.86 -13.64
CA VAL A 349 19.55 0.81 -12.95
C VAL A 349 19.68 1.14 -11.46
N ARG A 350 20.11 2.36 -11.11
CA ARG A 350 20.25 2.78 -9.71
C ARG A 350 18.90 2.77 -8.96
N TYR A 351 17.79 3.11 -9.63
CA TYR A 351 16.46 2.97 -9.05
C TYR A 351 16.20 1.53 -8.56
N VAL A 352 16.46 0.54 -9.43
CA VAL A 352 16.29 -0.88 -9.09
C VAL A 352 17.23 -1.30 -7.96
N ASP A 353 18.52 -0.95 -8.06
CA ASP A 353 19.54 -1.29 -7.07
C ASP A 353 19.16 -0.78 -5.64
N ARG A 354 18.58 0.41 -5.57
CA ARG A 354 18.15 1.02 -4.31
C ARG A 354 16.85 0.44 -3.76
N ARG A 355 15.97 -0.10 -4.63
CA ARG A 355 14.62 -0.48 -4.22
C ARG A 355 14.35 -1.97 -4.14
N ALA A 356 14.84 -2.75 -5.11
CA ALA A 356 14.42 -4.15 -5.25
C ALA A 356 14.76 -5.01 -4.02
N LYS A 357 15.93 -4.80 -3.41
CA LYS A 357 16.32 -5.53 -2.20
C LYS A 357 15.37 -5.22 -1.04
N HIS A 358 15.11 -3.93 -0.76
CA HIS A 358 14.27 -3.51 0.37
C HIS A 358 12.80 -3.92 0.18
N ALA A 359 12.21 -3.66 -0.98
CA ALA A 359 10.85 -4.10 -1.29
C ALA A 359 10.69 -5.62 -1.17
N GLY A 360 11.68 -6.40 -1.66
CA GLY A 360 11.72 -7.84 -1.49
C GLY A 360 11.78 -8.28 -0.03
N MET A 361 12.50 -7.55 0.83
CA MET A 361 12.51 -7.81 2.28
C MET A 361 11.13 -7.58 2.89
N VAL A 362 10.42 -6.53 2.48
CA VAL A 362 9.05 -6.25 2.95
C VAL A 362 8.08 -7.34 2.48
N GLN A 363 8.23 -7.85 1.25
CA GLN A 363 7.44 -8.99 0.76
C GLN A 363 7.64 -10.23 1.63
N ASP A 364 8.91 -10.59 1.95
CA ASP A 364 9.23 -11.75 2.77
C ASP A 364 8.69 -11.60 4.20
N ALA A 365 8.87 -10.43 4.82
CA ALA A 365 8.37 -10.15 6.16
C ALA A 365 6.81 -10.16 6.20
N SER A 366 6.16 -9.70 5.15
CA SER A 366 4.70 -9.80 5.01
C SER A 366 4.25 -11.26 4.96
N LEU A 367 4.95 -12.12 4.23
CA LEU A 367 4.67 -13.55 4.17
C LEU A 367 4.92 -14.26 5.52
N GLN A 368 5.98 -13.87 6.24
CA GLN A 368 6.25 -14.40 7.60
C GLN A 368 5.15 -14.01 8.58
N ASN A 369 4.63 -12.78 8.49
CA ASN A 369 3.53 -12.34 9.33
C ASN A 369 2.24 -13.13 9.10
N MET A 370 2.00 -13.66 7.91
CA MET A 370 0.88 -14.56 7.64
C MET A 370 0.91 -15.77 8.60
N ALA A 371 2.02 -16.50 8.65
CA ALA A 371 2.18 -17.63 9.57
C ALA A 371 2.13 -17.19 11.04
N PHE A 372 2.73 -16.04 11.38
CA PHE A 372 2.77 -15.52 12.74
C PHE A 372 1.39 -15.12 13.28
N TYR A 373 0.51 -14.54 12.44
CA TYR A 373 -0.84 -14.14 12.86
C TYR A 373 -1.78 -15.34 13.01
N HIS A 374 -1.56 -16.39 12.20
CA HIS A 374 -2.47 -17.51 12.04
C HIS A 374 -2.08 -18.77 12.83
N LEU A 375 -1.16 -18.65 13.79
CA LEU A 375 -0.76 -19.77 14.64
C LEU A 375 -1.98 -20.42 15.31
N PRO A 376 -2.12 -21.76 15.21
CA PRO A 376 -3.17 -22.49 15.93
C PRO A 376 -2.93 -22.38 17.44
N ASP A 377 -4.01 -22.49 18.21
CA ASP A 377 -3.90 -22.50 19.66
C ASP A 377 -2.96 -23.61 20.14
N GLY A 378 -1.94 -23.24 20.89
CA GLY A 378 -0.95 -24.19 21.32
C GLY A 378 0.31 -23.55 21.94
N PRO A 379 1.38 -24.33 22.10
CA PRO A 379 2.61 -23.83 22.68
C PRO A 379 3.24 -22.67 21.92
N GLU A 380 3.29 -22.73 20.59
CA GLU A 380 3.87 -21.69 19.72
C GLU A 380 3.09 -20.39 19.79
N GLN A 381 1.74 -20.45 19.78
CA GLN A 381 0.88 -19.28 19.96
C GLN A 381 1.11 -18.66 21.35
N ARG A 382 1.22 -19.46 22.42
CA ARG A 382 1.46 -18.93 23.77
C ARG A 382 2.84 -18.26 23.88
N GLU A 383 3.85 -18.83 23.25
CA GLU A 383 5.19 -18.23 23.17
C GLU A 383 5.18 -16.89 22.42
N ARG A 384 4.50 -16.84 21.26
CA ARG A 384 4.30 -15.60 20.50
C ARG A 384 3.62 -14.52 21.37
N ASP A 385 2.52 -14.88 22.04
CA ASP A 385 1.76 -13.93 22.85
C ASP A 385 2.59 -13.44 24.04
N GLU A 386 3.40 -14.30 24.65
CA GLU A 386 4.28 -13.92 25.74
C GLU A 386 5.40 -12.99 25.27
N LYS A 387 6.02 -13.27 24.12
CA LYS A 387 7.02 -12.36 23.49
C LYS A 387 6.40 -10.99 23.22
N LEU A 388 5.18 -10.95 22.68
CA LEU A 388 4.47 -9.69 22.39
C LEU A 388 4.09 -8.91 23.65
N ARG A 389 3.73 -9.57 24.76
CA ARG A 389 3.41 -8.90 26.05
C ARG A 389 4.64 -8.27 26.70
N ARG A 390 5.82 -8.86 26.49
CA ARG A 390 7.10 -8.33 27.00
C ARG A 390 7.63 -7.15 26.18
N PHE A 391 7.00 -6.88 25.06
CA PHE A 391 7.41 -5.81 24.17
C PHE A 391 7.16 -4.44 24.81
N ASP A 392 8.21 -3.77 25.21
CA ASP A 392 8.22 -2.43 25.81
C ASP A 392 8.48 -1.29 24.81
N GLY A 393 8.57 -1.63 23.54
CA GLY A 393 8.87 -0.69 22.46
C GLY A 393 10.37 -0.53 22.17
N GLU A 394 11.23 -1.22 22.92
CA GLU A 394 12.70 -1.16 22.75
C GLU A 394 13.30 -2.51 22.34
N SER A 395 12.55 -3.62 22.46
CA SER A 395 13.05 -4.98 22.19
C SER A 395 12.51 -5.56 20.87
N ASP A 396 13.17 -6.53 20.35
CA ASP A 396 13.03 -7.53 19.26
C ASP A 396 11.91 -7.42 18.18
N VAL A 397 10.88 -6.58 18.33
CA VAL A 397 9.82 -6.35 17.33
C VAL A 397 9.89 -4.90 16.84
N SER A 398 11.09 -4.42 16.55
CA SER A 398 11.31 -3.06 16.07
C SER A 398 10.83 -2.92 14.63
N TYR A 399 10.07 -1.86 14.36
CA TYR A 399 9.79 -1.40 13.00
C TYR A 399 10.89 -0.48 12.47
N ASP A 400 12.03 -0.36 13.16
CA ASP A 400 13.12 0.55 12.80
C ASP A 400 13.62 0.32 11.38
N TRP A 401 13.82 -0.94 11.00
CA TRP A 401 14.25 -1.33 9.65
C TRP A 401 13.26 -0.88 8.56
N LEU A 402 11.98 -0.70 8.91
CA LEU A 402 10.90 -0.35 7.99
C LEU A 402 10.54 1.14 8.06
N TRP A 403 10.55 1.75 9.25
CA TRP A 403 10.04 3.11 9.46
C TRP A 403 11.12 4.17 9.63
N HIS A 404 12.34 3.79 10.08
CA HIS A 404 13.40 4.74 10.40
C HIS A 404 14.13 5.25 9.16
N GLY A 405 14.38 4.39 8.18
CA GLY A 405 15.10 4.73 6.96
C GLY A 405 14.30 5.64 6.03
N SER A 406 15.01 6.57 5.39
CA SER A 406 14.49 7.24 4.20
C SER A 406 15.03 6.49 2.97
N PRO A 407 14.21 6.13 1.97
CA PRO A 407 14.70 5.50 0.76
C PRO A 407 15.64 6.42 -0.05
N LEU A 408 15.69 7.71 0.33
CA LEU A 408 16.56 8.73 -0.25
C LEU A 408 17.94 8.80 0.42
N GLN A 409 18.17 8.06 1.50
CA GLN A 409 19.47 7.95 2.14
C GLN A 409 20.09 6.61 1.78
N ASP A 410 21.40 6.59 1.49
CA ASP A 410 22.16 5.35 1.32
C ASP A 410 22.25 4.67 2.70
N HIS A 411 21.43 3.66 2.92
CA HIS A 411 21.53 2.82 4.10
C HIS A 411 22.33 1.59 3.77
N ASP A 412 23.30 1.31 4.62
CA ASP A 412 24.02 0.04 4.62
C ASP A 412 23.06 -1.06 5.08
N THR A 413 22.45 -1.73 4.11
CA THR A 413 21.42 -2.77 4.36
C THR A 413 22.02 -4.06 4.95
N GLU A 414 23.35 -4.13 5.16
CA GLU A 414 24.01 -5.30 5.76
C GLU A 414 23.77 -5.41 7.27
N SER A 415 23.37 -4.31 7.93
CA SER A 415 23.11 -4.29 9.39
C SER A 415 21.67 -4.63 9.79
N ILE A 416 20.78 -4.87 8.82
CA ILE A 416 19.37 -5.18 9.12
C ILE A 416 19.24 -6.67 9.46
N HIS A 417 19.30 -7.00 10.73
CA HIS A 417 19.01 -8.33 11.21
C HIS A 417 17.50 -8.54 11.34
N TYR A 418 16.96 -9.53 10.59
CA TYR A 418 15.62 -10.04 10.80
C TYR A 418 15.51 -10.73 12.15
N GLN A 419 14.80 -10.16 13.10
CA GLN A 419 14.66 -10.76 14.43
C GLN A 419 13.41 -11.65 14.57
N PHE A 420 12.72 -11.99 13.46
CA PHE A 420 11.59 -12.94 13.49
C PHE A 420 11.98 -14.40 13.18
N ALA A 421 13.24 -14.67 12.84
CA ALA A 421 13.68 -16.01 12.48
C ALA A 421 14.69 -16.54 13.52
N ARG A 422 14.22 -16.84 14.75
CA ARG A 422 14.80 -17.87 15.64
C ARG A 422 13.83 -18.25 16.74
#